data_9f97943de5b3ff5e6621a8fc53956f00
#
_entry.id   9f97943de5b3ff5e6621a8fc53956f00
#
_cell.length_a   1.000
_cell.length_b   1.000
_cell.length_c   1.000
_cell.angle_alpha   90.00
_cell.angle_beta   90.00
_cell.angle_gamma   90.00
#
_symmetry.space_group_name_H-M   'P 1'
#
loop_
_entity.id
_entity.type
_entity.pdbx_description
1 polymer ?
#
loop_
_entity_poly.entity_id
_entity_poly.type
_entity_poly.pdbx_seq_one_letter_code
_entity_poly.pdbx_strand_id
1 'polypeptide(L)'
;MAVLVGKKAPDFTASAVINGEEIVENFKLSDYAGKYVVLFFYPKDFTFVCPTELHAFQARKEEFAAKGVELIAVSTDTEQSHWGWLQMSKDHGGIEGVTYPIVADTNKTISHNYDVLNGEWSYDEDGNLTSTGEMIAYRGLFLIDREGTVMHQLVNFF
;
A
#
# COMPACT_ATOMS: atom_id res chain seq x y z
N MET A 1 -18.62 -0.34 1.30
CA MET A 1 -17.29 0.25 1.05
C MET A 1 -17.42 1.75 0.92
N ALA A 2 -16.57 2.49 1.64
CA ALA A 2 -16.67 3.95 1.64
C ALA A 2 -16.16 4.55 0.33
N VAL A 3 -16.82 5.62 -0.12
CA VAL A 3 -16.37 6.40 -1.27
C VAL A 3 -15.53 7.56 -0.74
N LEU A 4 -14.25 7.57 -1.08
CA LEU A 4 -13.31 8.61 -0.68
C LEU A 4 -13.11 9.69 -1.76
N VAL A 5 -13.62 9.45 -2.96
CA VAL A 5 -13.53 10.41 -4.07
C VAL A 5 -14.11 11.76 -3.65
N GLY A 6 -13.37 12.82 -3.86
CA GLY A 6 -13.73 14.18 -3.46
C GLY A 6 -13.40 14.51 -2.01
N LYS A 7 -12.87 13.57 -1.25
CA LYS A 7 -12.50 13.76 0.15
C LYS A 7 -10.98 13.77 0.30
N LYS A 8 -10.51 14.34 1.40
CA LYS A 8 -9.09 14.32 1.74
C LYS A 8 -8.63 12.87 1.94
N ALA A 9 -7.54 12.49 1.28
CA ALA A 9 -6.93 11.19 1.49
C ALA A 9 -6.45 11.07 2.95
N PRO A 10 -6.79 10.00 3.67
CA PRO A 10 -6.29 9.80 5.02
C PRO A 10 -4.77 9.82 5.05
N ASP A 11 -4.19 10.75 5.83
CA ASP A 11 -2.75 10.85 6.00
C ASP A 11 -2.25 9.72 6.89
N PHE A 12 -0.96 9.41 6.79
CA PHE A 12 -0.35 8.38 7.63
C PHE A 12 1.14 8.59 7.78
N THR A 13 1.67 8.02 8.85
CA THR A 13 3.11 7.88 9.09
C THR A 13 3.37 6.43 9.42
N ALA A 14 4.27 5.79 8.72
CA ALA A 14 4.56 4.36 8.90
C ALA A 14 5.97 4.02 8.46
N SER A 15 6.44 2.83 8.83
CA SER A 15 7.67 2.29 8.27
C SER A 15 7.46 1.92 6.81
N ALA A 16 8.51 2.05 6.02
CA ALA A 16 8.48 1.71 4.60
C ALA A 16 9.87 1.29 4.13
N VAL A 17 9.92 0.62 2.98
CA VAL A 17 11.18 0.38 2.27
C VAL A 17 11.18 1.29 1.04
N ILE A 18 12.24 2.07 0.90
CA ILE A 18 12.41 2.97 -0.24
C ILE A 18 13.60 2.55 -1.11
N ASN A 19 13.53 2.85 -2.40
CA ASN A 19 14.58 2.53 -3.37
C ASN A 19 14.97 1.04 -3.42
N GLY A 20 14.08 0.16 -2.97
CA GLY A 20 14.31 -1.29 -2.97
C GLY A 20 15.24 -1.81 -1.89
N GLU A 21 15.79 -0.95 -1.03
CA GLU A 21 16.83 -1.38 -0.08
C GLU A 21 16.86 -0.69 1.28
N GLU A 22 16.28 0.50 1.41
CA GLU A 22 16.39 1.29 2.64
C GLU A 22 15.09 1.25 3.46
N ILE A 23 15.18 0.78 4.70
CA ILE A 23 14.07 0.84 5.66
C ILE A 23 14.07 2.20 6.34
N VAL A 24 12.95 2.92 6.24
CA VAL A 24 12.73 4.20 6.93
C VAL A 24 11.54 4.05 7.89
N GLU A 25 11.59 4.73 9.03
CA GLU A 25 10.56 4.60 10.07
C GLU A 25 9.47 5.67 10.00
N ASN A 26 9.74 6.78 9.37
CA ASN A 26 8.86 7.95 9.39
C ASN A 26 8.39 8.35 7.98
N PHE A 27 7.99 7.36 7.20
CA PHE A 27 7.44 7.62 5.87
C PHE A 27 6.06 8.26 6.01
N LYS A 28 5.85 9.41 5.37
CA LYS A 28 4.60 10.18 5.46
C LYS A 28 4.00 10.42 4.09
N LEU A 29 2.71 10.17 3.95
CA LEU A 29 1.99 10.55 2.73
C LEU A 29 2.04 12.07 2.52
N SER A 30 1.94 12.85 3.59
CA SER A 30 1.96 14.32 3.53
C SER A 30 3.24 14.91 2.93
N ASP A 31 4.34 14.17 2.90
CA ASP A 31 5.58 14.60 2.23
C ASP A 31 5.43 14.67 0.71
N TYR A 32 4.35 14.12 0.17
CA TYR A 32 4.04 14.14 -1.26
C TYR A 32 3.10 15.27 -1.66
N ALA A 33 2.81 16.21 -0.76
CA ALA A 33 2.00 17.39 -1.09
C ALA A 33 2.60 18.12 -2.30
N GLY A 34 1.75 18.53 -3.22
CA GLY A 34 2.18 19.15 -4.48
C GLY A 34 2.45 18.18 -5.64
N LYS A 35 2.33 16.89 -5.39
CA LYS A 35 2.48 15.83 -6.40
C LYS A 35 1.22 14.99 -6.47
N TYR A 36 0.97 14.41 -7.64
CA TYR A 36 -0.04 13.36 -7.77
C TYR A 36 0.55 12.05 -7.23
N VAL A 37 -0.28 11.27 -6.53
CA VAL A 37 0.12 9.98 -5.98
C VAL A 37 -0.85 8.90 -6.45
N VAL A 38 -0.32 7.79 -6.95
CA VAL A 38 -1.05 6.54 -7.08
C VAL A 38 -0.68 5.71 -5.86
N LEU A 39 -1.61 5.61 -4.92
CA LEU A 39 -1.46 4.80 -3.72
C LEU A 39 -2.21 3.49 -3.95
N PHE A 40 -1.50 2.37 -3.94
CA PHE A 40 -2.16 1.09 -4.19
C PHE A 40 -1.85 0.08 -3.10
N PHE A 41 -2.88 -0.68 -2.76
CA PHE A 41 -2.85 -1.71 -1.74
C PHE A 41 -2.82 -3.08 -2.38
N TYR A 42 -2.07 -4.00 -1.81
CA TYR A 42 -2.06 -5.40 -2.22
C TYR A 42 -2.13 -6.30 -0.98
N PRO A 43 -2.63 -7.54 -1.11
CA PRO A 43 -2.92 -8.38 0.06
C PRO A 43 -1.72 -8.73 0.91
N LYS A 44 -0.65 -9.25 0.32
CA LYS A 44 0.54 -9.65 1.09
C LYS A 44 1.73 -9.99 0.19
N ASP A 45 2.91 -9.90 0.80
CA ASP A 45 4.17 -10.30 0.18
C ASP A 45 4.21 -11.82 -0.05
N PHE A 46 5.14 -12.24 -0.89
CA PHE A 46 5.44 -13.65 -1.14
C PHE A 46 4.25 -14.46 -1.70
N THR A 47 3.45 -13.83 -2.56
CA THR A 47 2.36 -14.50 -3.29
C THR A 47 2.68 -14.57 -4.79
N PHE A 48 1.95 -15.40 -5.54
CA PHE A 48 2.22 -15.59 -6.96
C PHE A 48 1.63 -14.51 -7.87
N VAL A 49 0.61 -13.81 -7.41
CA VAL A 49 -0.10 -12.79 -8.22
C VAL A 49 0.47 -11.40 -7.99
N CYS A 50 0.76 -11.05 -6.74
CA CYS A 50 1.23 -9.71 -6.37
C CYS A 50 2.53 -9.28 -7.06
N PRO A 51 3.56 -10.15 -7.26
CA PRO A 51 4.80 -9.73 -7.92
C PRO A 51 4.58 -9.18 -9.32
N THR A 52 3.69 -9.81 -10.09
CA THR A 52 3.38 -9.38 -11.47
C THR A 52 2.84 -7.95 -11.49
N GLU A 53 1.94 -7.65 -10.57
CA GLU A 53 1.33 -6.34 -10.43
C GLU A 53 2.36 -5.28 -10.03
N LEU A 54 3.20 -5.57 -9.04
CA LEU A 54 4.23 -4.64 -8.58
C LEU A 54 5.28 -4.38 -9.67
N HIS A 55 5.68 -5.39 -10.41
CA HIS A 55 6.59 -5.22 -11.55
C HIS A 55 5.97 -4.41 -12.68
N ALA A 56 4.66 -4.58 -12.92
CA ALA A 56 3.95 -3.80 -13.95
C ALA A 56 3.98 -2.30 -13.63
N PHE A 57 3.77 -1.92 -12.37
CA PHE A 57 3.89 -0.53 -11.94
C PHE A 57 5.34 -0.03 -12.08
N GLN A 58 6.32 -0.83 -11.71
CA GLN A 58 7.73 -0.46 -11.84
C GLN A 58 8.12 -0.20 -13.29
N ALA A 59 7.64 -1.02 -14.20
CA ALA A 59 7.91 -0.87 -15.64
C ALA A 59 7.41 0.47 -16.19
N ARG A 60 6.40 1.07 -15.56
CA ARG A 60 5.82 2.35 -15.97
C ARG A 60 6.17 3.51 -15.05
N LYS A 61 7.04 3.29 -14.09
CA LYS A 61 7.39 4.31 -13.09
C LYS A 61 7.86 5.62 -13.73
N GLU A 62 8.71 5.54 -14.76
CA GLU A 62 9.22 6.72 -15.44
C GLU A 62 8.13 7.47 -16.21
N GLU A 63 7.17 6.76 -16.80
CA GLU A 63 6.03 7.37 -17.46
C GLU A 63 5.16 8.14 -16.49
N PHE A 64 4.92 7.57 -15.31
CA PHE A 64 4.19 8.26 -14.23
C PHE A 64 4.95 9.49 -13.75
N ALA A 65 6.24 9.36 -13.50
CA ALA A 65 7.08 10.46 -13.03
C ALA A 65 7.11 11.63 -14.04
N ALA A 66 7.13 11.31 -15.33
CA ALA A 66 7.09 12.34 -16.39
C ALA A 66 5.79 13.16 -16.34
N LYS A 67 4.73 12.62 -15.78
CA LYS A 67 3.44 13.29 -15.60
C LYS A 67 3.26 13.87 -14.19
N GLY A 68 4.31 13.84 -13.37
CA GLY A 68 4.26 14.34 -12.00
C GLY A 68 3.53 13.41 -11.03
N VAL A 69 3.48 12.12 -11.33
CA VAL A 69 2.79 11.11 -10.51
C VAL A 69 3.81 10.21 -9.82
N GLU A 70 3.68 10.08 -8.50
CA GLU A 70 4.50 9.18 -7.69
C GLU A 70 3.70 7.91 -7.36
N LEU A 71 4.40 6.78 -7.24
CA LEU A 71 3.81 5.49 -6.88
C LEU A 71 4.15 5.14 -5.45
N ILE A 72 3.16 4.68 -4.68
CA ILE A 72 3.35 4.18 -3.32
C ILE A 72 2.52 2.90 -3.17
N ALA A 73 3.15 1.80 -2.77
CA ALA A 73 2.47 0.55 -2.47
C ALA A 73 2.30 0.36 -0.96
N VAL A 74 1.25 -0.35 -0.57
CA VAL A 74 0.95 -0.64 0.84
C VAL A 74 0.47 -2.06 0.99
N SER A 75 0.97 -2.78 1.97
CA SER A 75 0.36 -4.02 2.46
C SER A 75 0.49 -4.09 3.98
N THR A 76 -0.22 -5.05 4.58
CA THR A 76 -0.19 -5.23 6.05
C THR A 76 1.02 -6.00 6.55
N ASP A 77 1.95 -6.35 5.67
CA ASP A 77 3.20 -6.99 6.04
C ASP A 77 4.15 -6.01 6.73
N THR A 78 5.18 -6.56 7.37
CA THR A 78 6.21 -5.77 8.03
C THR A 78 7.22 -5.20 7.02
N GLU A 79 7.95 -4.17 7.44
CA GLU A 79 9.04 -3.62 6.64
C GLU A 79 10.17 -4.62 6.39
N GLN A 80 10.39 -5.55 7.32
CA GLN A 80 11.36 -6.63 7.13
C GLN A 80 10.89 -7.60 6.04
N SER A 81 9.61 -7.93 6.02
CA SER A 81 9.02 -8.77 4.97
C SER A 81 9.18 -8.12 3.60
N HIS A 82 8.83 -6.84 3.49
CA HIS A 82 9.01 -6.08 2.25
C HIS A 82 10.46 -6.09 1.80
N TRP A 83 11.38 -5.81 2.72
CA TRP A 83 12.80 -5.79 2.42
C TRP A 83 13.27 -7.15 1.89
N GLY A 84 12.89 -8.23 2.56
CA GLY A 84 13.25 -9.59 2.14
C GLY A 84 12.74 -9.92 0.74
N TRP A 85 11.50 -9.58 0.45
CA TRP A 85 10.89 -9.82 -0.86
C TRP A 85 11.55 -8.98 -1.96
N LEU A 86 11.99 -7.76 -1.64
CA LEU A 86 12.73 -6.89 -2.55
C LEU A 86 14.14 -7.42 -2.88
N GLN A 87 14.69 -8.30 -2.07
CA GLN A 87 16.00 -8.93 -2.33
C GLN A 87 15.87 -10.22 -3.15
N MET A 88 14.66 -10.73 -3.33
CA MET A 88 14.42 -11.93 -4.13
C MET A 88 14.30 -11.59 -5.60
N SER A 89 14.95 -12.39 -6.45
CA SER A 89 14.88 -12.21 -7.89
C SER A 89 13.47 -12.52 -8.42
N LYS A 90 13.14 -11.89 -9.53
CA LYS A 90 11.87 -12.12 -10.24
C LYS A 90 11.69 -13.60 -10.59
N ASP A 91 12.75 -14.29 -10.97
CA ASP A 91 12.71 -15.73 -11.33
C ASP A 91 12.32 -16.62 -10.15
N HIS A 92 12.51 -16.14 -8.93
CA HIS A 92 12.14 -16.85 -7.71
C HIS A 92 10.86 -16.29 -7.06
N GLY A 93 10.11 -15.48 -7.79
CA GLY A 93 8.86 -14.91 -7.30
C GLY A 93 9.03 -13.65 -6.46
N GLY A 94 10.22 -13.05 -6.47
CA GLY A 94 10.50 -11.82 -5.75
C GLY A 94 10.21 -10.55 -6.55
N ILE A 95 10.44 -9.42 -5.91
CA ILE A 95 10.21 -8.10 -6.51
C ILE A 95 11.48 -7.26 -6.58
N GLU A 96 12.63 -7.91 -6.69
CA GLU A 96 13.88 -7.20 -6.96
C GLU A 96 13.73 -6.29 -8.18
N GLY A 97 14.17 -5.06 -8.07
CA GLY A 97 14.05 -4.05 -9.11
C GLY A 97 12.94 -3.03 -8.87
N VAL A 98 12.02 -3.30 -7.96
CA VAL A 98 11.00 -2.32 -7.56
C VAL A 98 11.67 -1.24 -6.72
N THR A 99 11.50 0.04 -7.11
CA THR A 99 12.17 1.17 -6.45
C THR A 99 11.22 2.17 -5.81
N TYR A 100 9.92 2.12 -6.11
CA TYR A 100 8.96 2.97 -5.43
C TYR A 100 8.77 2.51 -3.97
N PRO A 101 8.33 3.41 -3.07
CA PRO A 101 8.14 3.04 -1.67
C PRO A 101 7.10 1.93 -1.46
N ILE A 102 7.39 1.03 -0.54
CA ILE A 102 6.44 0.01 -0.10
C ILE A 102 6.24 0.19 1.40
N VAL A 103 5.05 0.62 1.77
CA VAL A 103 4.67 0.96 3.14
C VAL A 103 4.24 -0.27 3.90
N ALA A 104 4.70 -0.38 5.14
CA ALA A 104 4.34 -1.46 6.06
C ALA A 104 3.18 -1.01 6.95
N ASP A 105 1.96 -1.43 6.60
CA ASP A 105 0.76 -1.17 7.39
C ASP A 105 0.56 -2.29 8.43
N THR A 106 1.57 -2.51 9.26
CA THR A 106 1.62 -3.63 10.19
C THR A 106 0.46 -3.62 11.20
N ASN A 107 0.05 -2.45 11.63
CA ASN A 107 -1.08 -2.31 12.57
C ASN A 107 -2.44 -2.19 11.87
N LYS A 108 -2.47 -2.24 10.55
CA LYS A 108 -3.68 -2.27 9.71
C LYS A 108 -4.51 -0.98 9.73
N THR A 109 -3.99 0.09 10.30
CA THR A 109 -4.74 1.36 10.40
C THR A 109 -4.89 2.07 9.06
N ILE A 110 -3.88 1.99 8.21
CA ILE A 110 -3.95 2.61 6.88
C ILE A 110 -5.01 1.89 6.03
N SER A 111 -4.95 0.56 5.97
CA SER A 111 -5.93 -0.24 5.23
C SER A 111 -7.35 -0.02 5.75
N HIS A 112 -7.51 0.12 7.06
CA HIS A 112 -8.80 0.43 7.68
C HIS A 112 -9.31 1.81 7.25
N ASN A 113 -8.46 2.82 7.33
CA ASN A 113 -8.87 4.21 7.02
C ASN A 113 -9.20 4.43 5.54
N TYR A 114 -8.58 3.66 4.66
CA TYR A 114 -8.91 3.65 3.24
C TYR A 114 -10.05 2.70 2.89
N ASP A 115 -10.61 2.03 3.91
CA ASP A 115 -11.70 1.07 3.80
C ASP A 115 -11.41 -0.08 2.82
N VAL A 116 -10.17 -0.57 2.88
CA VAL A 116 -9.73 -1.72 2.07
C VAL A 116 -9.28 -2.91 2.94
N LEU A 117 -9.46 -2.84 4.25
CA LEU A 117 -9.13 -3.96 5.12
C LEU A 117 -10.17 -5.06 5.00
N ASN A 118 -9.72 -6.27 4.69
CA ASN A 118 -10.60 -7.44 4.63
C ASN A 118 -10.79 -8.02 6.03
N GLY A 119 -11.68 -7.44 6.78
CA GLY A 119 -12.00 -7.91 8.11
C GLY A 119 -12.39 -6.80 9.06
N GLU A 120 -12.87 -7.20 10.21
CA GLU A 120 -13.30 -6.29 11.28
C GLU A 120 -12.86 -6.81 12.62
N TRP A 121 -12.54 -5.89 13.53
CA TRP A 121 -12.31 -6.20 14.93
C TRP A 121 -13.63 -6.13 15.71
N SER A 122 -13.77 -6.96 16.71
CA SER A 122 -14.87 -6.92 17.67
C SER A 122 -14.39 -7.46 19.02
N TYR A 123 -15.23 -7.31 20.03
CA TYR A 123 -14.97 -7.91 21.35
C TYR A 123 -16.01 -8.99 21.59
N ASP A 124 -15.58 -10.12 22.17
CA ASP A 124 -16.48 -11.19 22.58
C ASP A 124 -17.15 -10.87 23.94
N GLU A 125 -17.97 -11.80 24.43
CA GLU A 125 -18.71 -11.63 25.69
C GLU A 125 -17.77 -11.48 26.90
N ASP A 126 -16.57 -12.03 26.82
CA ASP A 126 -15.56 -11.97 27.88
C ASP A 126 -14.65 -10.75 27.79
N GLY A 127 -14.87 -9.89 26.79
CA GLY A 127 -14.05 -8.69 26.56
C GLY A 127 -12.75 -8.94 25.80
N ASN A 128 -12.59 -10.14 25.23
CA ASN A 128 -11.43 -10.45 24.41
C ASN A 128 -11.58 -9.87 23.00
N LEU A 129 -10.50 -9.32 22.47
CA LEU A 129 -10.50 -8.84 21.09
C LEU A 129 -10.56 -10.01 20.12
N THR A 130 -11.50 -9.94 19.18
CA THR A 130 -11.64 -10.92 18.10
C THR A 130 -11.64 -10.22 16.76
N SER A 131 -11.51 -10.99 15.69
CA SER A 131 -11.59 -10.46 14.34
C SER A 131 -12.28 -11.45 13.42
N THR A 132 -12.87 -10.94 12.35
CA THR A 132 -13.39 -11.72 11.22
C THR A 132 -12.66 -11.32 9.96
N GLY A 133 -12.55 -12.24 8.99
CA GLY A 133 -11.79 -12.00 7.76
C GLY A 133 -10.30 -12.25 7.93
N GLU A 134 -9.57 -12.13 6.86
CA GLU A 134 -8.12 -12.41 6.83
C GLU A 134 -7.28 -11.30 7.45
N MET A 135 -7.85 -10.11 7.64
CA MET A 135 -7.18 -8.93 8.18
C MET A 135 -5.98 -8.50 7.35
N ILE A 136 -6.10 -8.61 6.06
CA ILE A 136 -5.16 -8.10 5.06
C ILE A 136 -5.91 -7.16 4.12
N ALA A 137 -5.19 -6.40 3.32
CA ALA A 137 -5.82 -5.45 2.40
C ALA A 137 -6.43 -6.16 1.18
N TYR A 138 -7.57 -5.64 0.72
CA TYR A 138 -8.00 -5.87 -0.66
C TYR A 138 -7.04 -5.18 -1.63
N ARG A 139 -7.14 -5.50 -2.92
CA ARG A 139 -6.42 -4.75 -3.96
C ARG A 139 -7.15 -3.43 -4.17
N GLY A 140 -6.55 -2.36 -3.71
CA GLY A 140 -7.11 -1.03 -3.83
C GLY A 140 -6.16 -0.09 -4.56
N LEU A 141 -6.70 0.84 -5.34
CA LEU A 141 -5.94 1.87 -6.01
C LEU A 141 -6.63 3.21 -5.81
N PHE A 142 -5.85 4.21 -5.38
CA PHE A 142 -6.35 5.55 -5.13
C PHE A 142 -5.45 6.55 -5.85
N LEU A 143 -6.05 7.38 -6.71
CA LEU A 143 -5.34 8.50 -7.31
C LEU A 143 -5.60 9.74 -6.46
N ILE A 144 -4.54 10.33 -5.96
CA ILE A 144 -4.58 11.49 -5.05
C ILE A 144 -3.97 12.67 -5.78
N ASP A 145 -4.66 13.83 -5.75
CA ASP A 145 -4.18 15.02 -6.41
C ASP A 145 -3.12 15.78 -5.60
N ARG A 146 -2.65 16.89 -6.14
CA ARG A 146 -1.60 17.71 -5.50
C ARG A 146 -2.01 18.33 -4.17
N GLU A 147 -3.31 18.44 -3.94
CA GLU A 147 -3.89 19.01 -2.71
C GLU A 147 -4.23 17.95 -1.68
N GLY A 148 -4.01 16.67 -2.00
CA GLY A 148 -4.30 15.56 -1.12
C GLY A 148 -5.75 15.06 -1.19
N THR A 149 -6.47 15.39 -2.25
CA THR A 149 -7.85 14.94 -2.46
C THR A 149 -7.87 13.69 -3.33
N VAL A 150 -8.67 12.69 -2.96
CA VAL A 150 -8.86 11.48 -3.75
C VAL A 150 -9.66 11.81 -5.00
N MET A 151 -9.09 11.55 -6.18
CA MET A 151 -9.74 11.80 -7.47
C MET A 151 -10.41 10.56 -8.04
N HIS A 152 -9.86 9.38 -7.74
CA HIS A 152 -10.33 8.11 -8.29
C HIS A 152 -10.01 7.00 -7.32
N GLN A 153 -10.87 6.00 -7.24
CA GLN A 153 -10.62 4.79 -6.46
C GLN A 153 -11.15 3.57 -7.19
N LEU A 154 -10.43 2.47 -7.03
CA LEU A 154 -10.81 1.16 -7.55
C LEU A 154 -10.43 0.14 -6.49
N VAL A 155 -11.38 -0.69 -6.07
CA VAL A 155 -11.12 -1.73 -5.07
C VAL A 155 -11.65 -3.06 -5.58
N ASN A 156 -10.80 -4.08 -5.55
CA ASN A 156 -11.12 -5.44 -5.97
C ASN A 156 -10.93 -6.41 -4.82
N PHE A 157 -11.69 -7.49 -4.82
CA PHE A 157 -11.56 -8.55 -3.83
C PHE A 157 -10.21 -9.28 -3.91
N PHE A 158 -9.66 -9.39 -5.09
CA PHE A 158 -8.42 -10.15 -5.33
C PHE A 158 -7.39 -9.30 -6.04
#